data_01587618353ea77c533b2703fa5f9dc3
#
_entry.id   01587618353ea77c533b2703fa5f9dc3
#
_cell.length_a   1.000
_cell.length_b   1.000
_cell.length_c   1.000
_cell.angle_alpha   90.00
_cell.angle_beta   90.00
_cell.angle_gamma   90.00
#
_symmetry.space_group_name_H-M   'P 1'
#
loop_
_entity.id
_entity.type
_entity.pdbx_description
1 polymer ?
#
loop_
_entity_poly.entity_id
_entity_poly.type
_entity_poly.pdbx_seq_one_letter_code
_entity_poly.pdbx_strand_id
1 'polypeptide(L)'
;MTELIGTIEAVWRYPIKSTGGERLRHAEVGTRGLAGDRLFAVRDAEGRLGSGKNTRRFRRMPGLLHLRSRYPDGPAGRPELLDPHGTAVPDPDAYLRRYLGRDDVGLAREETVSHFDQLPLSVLTTATLDWVRAAVPGVPVDERRFRPNLVVRTPPGTRPFTEDDWLGRTARIGDTLRVEFVRSSERCVMTNEAQQDLPHSPLILRAIARAHDARLDALATVVTPGPVNTGDAVRPA
;
A
#
# COMPACT_ATOMS: atom_id res chain seq x y z
N MET A 1 -5.45 16.19 -27.90
CA MET A 1 -6.00 15.15 -26.99
C MET A 1 -4.84 14.72 -26.10
N THR A 2 -4.94 14.90 -24.79
CA THR A 2 -3.90 14.50 -23.85
C THR A 2 -3.82 12.96 -23.85
N GLU A 3 -2.64 12.41 -24.04
CA GLU A 3 -2.41 10.97 -24.14
C GLU A 3 -2.91 10.26 -22.85
N LEU A 4 -3.58 9.12 -23.00
CA LEU A 4 -4.08 8.32 -21.89
C LEU A 4 -2.91 7.50 -21.30
N ILE A 5 -2.56 7.74 -20.04
CA ILE A 5 -1.60 6.91 -19.31
C ILE A 5 -2.19 5.53 -19.03
N GLY A 6 -3.47 5.47 -18.65
CA GLY A 6 -4.18 4.24 -18.32
C GLY A 6 -5.49 4.53 -17.58
N THR A 7 -6.04 3.49 -16.95
CA THR A 7 -7.25 3.57 -16.12
C THR A 7 -7.01 2.94 -14.76
N ILE A 8 -7.70 3.42 -13.73
CA ILE A 8 -7.62 2.84 -12.39
C ILE A 8 -8.21 1.43 -12.39
N GLU A 9 -7.37 0.42 -12.19
CA GLU A 9 -7.75 -1.00 -12.10
C GLU A 9 -8.19 -1.38 -10.69
N ALA A 10 -7.50 -0.86 -9.68
CA ALA A 10 -7.79 -1.12 -8.28
C ALA A 10 -7.43 0.07 -7.40
N VAL A 11 -8.25 0.27 -6.38
CA VAL A 11 -8.01 1.21 -5.26
C VAL A 11 -7.86 0.39 -3.99
N TRP A 12 -6.74 0.52 -3.31
CA TRP A 12 -6.44 -0.16 -2.06
C TRP A 12 -6.27 0.81 -0.90
N ARG A 13 -6.95 0.51 0.19
CA ARG A 13 -6.75 1.21 1.46
C ARG A 13 -6.24 0.22 2.51
N TYR A 14 -5.30 0.67 3.32
CA TYR A 14 -4.70 -0.11 4.41
C TYR A 14 -4.93 0.62 5.74
N PRO A 15 -6.11 0.50 6.37
CA PRO A 15 -6.47 1.28 7.57
C PRO A 15 -5.45 1.20 8.68
N ILE A 16 -4.90 0.00 8.93
CA ILE A 16 -3.86 -0.24 9.93
C ILE A 16 -2.55 -0.57 9.21
N LYS A 17 -1.48 0.16 9.57
CA LYS A 17 -0.14 -0.07 9.03
C LYS A 17 0.30 -1.53 9.22
N SER A 18 0.96 -2.10 8.23
CA SER A 18 1.52 -3.46 8.22
C SER A 18 0.50 -4.61 8.32
N THR A 19 -0.80 -4.33 8.24
CA THR A 19 -1.83 -5.37 8.02
C THR A 19 -2.27 -5.41 6.56
N GLY A 20 -2.93 -6.46 6.12
CA GLY A 20 -3.65 -6.49 4.85
C GLY A 20 -4.73 -5.41 4.82
N GLY A 21 -5.03 -4.92 3.63
CA GLY A 21 -6.01 -3.86 3.40
C GLY A 21 -7.33 -4.35 2.82
N GLU A 22 -8.07 -3.38 2.32
CA GLU A 22 -9.35 -3.56 1.63
C GLU A 22 -9.30 -2.98 0.22
N ARG A 23 -9.93 -3.64 -0.72
CA ARG A 23 -10.11 -3.17 -2.10
C ARG A 23 -11.41 -2.38 -2.20
N LEU A 24 -11.34 -1.20 -2.76
CA LEU A 24 -12.46 -0.26 -2.85
C LEU A 24 -12.85 -0.03 -4.32
N ARG A 25 -14.11 0.33 -4.55
CA ARG A 25 -14.57 0.84 -5.85
C ARG A 25 -14.43 2.36 -5.94
N HIS A 26 -14.50 3.03 -4.79
CA HIS A 26 -14.45 4.47 -4.64
C HIS A 26 -13.72 4.85 -3.36
N ALA A 27 -12.95 5.94 -3.39
CA ALA A 27 -12.36 6.54 -2.20
C ALA A 27 -12.19 8.05 -2.37
N GLU A 28 -12.31 8.79 -1.26
CA GLU A 28 -11.90 10.19 -1.20
C GLU A 28 -10.39 10.28 -0.99
N VAL A 29 -9.76 11.21 -1.70
CA VAL A 29 -8.33 11.49 -1.60
C VAL A 29 -8.15 12.95 -1.19
N GLY A 30 -7.70 13.14 0.04
CA GLY A 30 -7.35 14.45 0.59
C GLY A 30 -5.85 14.73 0.46
N THR A 31 -5.39 15.84 1.00
CA THR A 31 -3.95 16.21 1.00
C THR A 31 -3.06 15.17 1.71
N ARG A 32 -3.62 14.42 2.66
CA ARG A 32 -2.94 13.31 3.35
C ARG A 32 -2.91 12.00 2.53
N GLY A 33 -3.55 11.92 1.37
CA GLY A 33 -3.75 10.68 0.59
C GLY A 33 -5.16 10.11 0.76
N LEU A 34 -5.34 8.80 0.54
CA LEU A 34 -6.65 8.16 0.69
C LEU A 34 -7.18 8.33 2.11
N ALA A 35 -8.46 8.69 2.22
CA ALA A 35 -9.13 8.83 3.50
C ALA A 35 -9.04 7.54 4.33
N GLY A 36 -8.49 7.63 5.54
CA GLY A 36 -8.32 6.49 6.46
C GLY A 36 -7.10 5.59 6.18
N ASP A 37 -6.35 5.82 5.09
CA ASP A 37 -5.19 4.98 4.77
C ASP A 37 -4.08 5.15 5.81
N ARG A 38 -3.62 4.03 6.41
CA ARG A 38 -2.56 3.97 7.44
C ARG A 38 -2.77 4.94 8.61
N LEU A 39 -4.04 5.28 8.88
CA LEU A 39 -4.39 6.18 9.97
C LEU A 39 -4.16 5.54 11.35
N PHE A 40 -4.08 4.21 11.39
CA PHE A 40 -3.77 3.46 12.59
C PHE A 40 -2.51 2.61 12.40
N ALA A 41 -1.84 2.29 13.51
CA ALA A 41 -0.70 1.38 13.55
C ALA A 41 -0.63 0.67 14.91
N VAL A 42 -0.08 -0.52 14.91
CA VAL A 42 0.33 -1.17 16.17
C VAL A 42 1.60 -0.48 16.65
N ARG A 43 1.60 0.00 17.91
CA ARG A 43 2.77 0.63 18.54
C ARG A 43 3.19 -0.16 19.77
N ASP A 44 4.50 -0.22 20.03
CA ASP A 44 5.04 -0.70 21.32
C ASP A 44 5.14 0.45 22.35
N ALA A 45 5.50 0.11 23.59
CA ALA A 45 5.65 1.09 24.67
C ALA A 45 6.70 2.19 24.38
N GLU A 46 7.65 1.93 23.48
CA GLU A 46 8.65 2.89 23.04
C GLU A 46 8.16 3.76 21.85
N GLY A 47 6.89 3.60 21.45
CA GLY A 47 6.28 4.34 20.34
C GLY A 47 6.69 3.84 18.94
N ARG A 48 7.42 2.74 18.82
CA ARG A 48 7.83 2.19 17.52
C ARG A 48 6.66 1.48 16.84
N LEU A 49 6.59 1.66 15.53
CA LEU A 49 5.51 1.10 14.70
C LEU A 49 5.78 -0.38 14.37
N GLY A 50 4.77 -1.22 14.53
CA GLY A 50 4.81 -2.62 14.12
C GLY A 50 5.09 -2.77 12.62
N SER A 51 6.05 -3.64 12.27
CA SER A 51 6.50 -3.88 10.90
C SER A 51 7.17 -5.25 10.76
N GLY A 52 7.51 -5.67 9.55
CA GLY A 52 8.38 -6.84 9.30
C GLY A 52 9.87 -6.56 9.47
N LYS A 53 10.28 -5.34 9.83
CA LYS A 53 11.68 -4.91 9.99
C LYS A 53 11.94 -4.28 11.35
N ASN A 54 13.20 -4.28 11.81
CA ASN A 54 13.68 -3.53 12.97
C ASN A 54 14.48 -2.31 12.51
N THR A 55 14.10 -1.13 12.99
CA THR A 55 14.86 0.11 12.83
C THR A 55 14.58 1.01 14.05
N ARG A 56 15.16 2.21 14.09
CA ARG A 56 14.82 3.20 15.11
C ARG A 56 13.31 3.50 15.17
N ARG A 57 12.62 3.48 14.01
CA ARG A 57 11.19 3.79 13.88
C ARG A 57 10.29 2.56 13.98
N PHE A 58 10.80 1.39 13.64
CA PHE A 58 10.01 0.17 13.48
C PHE A 58 10.46 -0.92 14.42
N ARG A 59 9.48 -1.65 14.98
CA ARG A 59 9.66 -2.89 15.71
C ARG A 59 9.20 -4.05 14.86
N ARG A 60 10.05 -5.08 14.69
CA ARG A 60 9.63 -6.29 14.02
C ARG A 60 8.55 -6.99 14.85
N MET A 61 7.38 -7.16 14.25
CA MET A 61 6.21 -7.85 14.78
C MET A 61 5.73 -8.84 13.72
N PRO A 62 6.28 -10.08 13.73
CA PRO A 62 5.90 -11.11 12.77
C PRO A 62 4.41 -11.39 12.86
N GLY A 63 3.78 -11.69 11.72
CA GLY A 63 2.37 -12.03 11.66
C GLY A 63 1.41 -10.88 11.40
N LEU A 64 1.81 -9.61 11.55
CA LEU A 64 0.91 -8.48 11.25
C LEU A 64 0.35 -8.52 9.83
N LEU A 65 1.13 -8.98 8.84
CA LEU A 65 0.68 -9.10 7.44
C LEU A 65 -0.36 -10.20 7.22
N HIS A 66 -0.55 -11.12 8.17
CA HIS A 66 -1.62 -12.12 8.12
C HIS A 66 -2.96 -11.58 8.62
N LEU A 67 -2.93 -10.52 9.43
CA LEU A 67 -4.13 -9.77 9.83
C LEU A 67 -4.60 -8.89 8.68
N ARG A 68 -5.89 -8.54 8.67
CA ARG A 68 -6.46 -7.57 7.73
C ARG A 68 -7.15 -6.44 8.48
N SER A 69 -7.39 -5.35 7.79
CA SER A 69 -8.15 -4.23 8.36
C SER A 69 -9.06 -3.60 7.31
N ARG A 70 -10.20 -3.10 7.76
CA ARG A 70 -11.20 -2.42 6.93
C ARG A 70 -11.97 -1.38 7.73
N TYR A 71 -12.68 -0.51 7.03
CA TYR A 71 -13.70 0.35 7.61
C TYR A 71 -15.08 -0.08 7.11
N PRO A 72 -15.92 -0.74 7.93
CA PRO A 72 -17.24 -1.18 7.50
C PRO A 72 -18.16 0.00 7.17
N ASP A 73 -18.08 1.09 7.96
CA ASP A 73 -18.95 2.27 7.85
C ASP A 73 -18.20 3.52 7.35
N GLY A 74 -17.07 3.32 6.65
CA GLY A 74 -16.25 4.41 6.15
C GLY A 74 -15.18 4.91 7.13
N PRO A 75 -14.26 5.79 6.66
CA PRO A 75 -13.00 6.09 7.36
C PRO A 75 -13.11 7.11 8.51
N ALA A 76 -14.30 7.58 8.85
CA ALA A 76 -14.50 8.52 9.96
C ALA A 76 -14.31 7.86 11.34
N GLY A 77 -14.56 6.56 11.43
CA GLY A 77 -14.50 5.78 12.67
C GLY A 77 -13.15 5.08 12.92
N ARG A 78 -13.20 4.13 13.83
CA ARG A 78 -12.08 3.20 14.10
C ARG A 78 -12.17 2.03 13.10
N PRO A 79 -11.06 1.57 12.52
CA PRO A 79 -11.09 0.41 11.64
C PRO A 79 -11.35 -0.87 12.43
N GLU A 80 -12.01 -1.82 11.79
CA GLU A 80 -12.02 -3.21 12.24
C GLU A 80 -10.66 -3.87 11.96
N LEU A 81 -10.15 -4.59 12.95
CA LEU A 81 -9.09 -5.56 12.77
C LEU A 81 -9.74 -6.92 12.49
N LEU A 82 -9.23 -7.63 11.48
CA LEU A 82 -9.66 -8.99 11.17
C LEU A 82 -8.51 -9.96 11.45
N ASP A 83 -8.83 -11.09 12.06
CA ASP A 83 -7.88 -12.17 12.29
C ASP A 83 -7.44 -12.84 10.97
N PRO A 84 -6.50 -13.83 10.98
CA PRO A 84 -6.07 -14.51 9.76
C PRO A 84 -7.19 -15.26 9.03
N HIS A 85 -8.29 -15.60 9.72
CA HIS A 85 -9.47 -16.27 9.12
C HIS A 85 -10.50 -15.27 8.60
N GLY A 86 -10.28 -13.96 8.81
CA GLY A 86 -11.18 -12.90 8.36
C GLY A 86 -12.31 -12.56 9.33
N THR A 87 -12.22 -13.06 10.55
CA THR A 87 -13.19 -12.78 11.60
C THR A 87 -12.88 -11.43 12.27
N ALA A 88 -13.88 -10.59 12.47
CA ALA A 88 -13.72 -9.31 13.17
C ALA A 88 -13.32 -9.52 14.63
N VAL A 89 -12.33 -8.75 15.07
CA VAL A 89 -11.78 -8.80 16.42
C VAL A 89 -12.44 -7.73 17.30
N PRO A 90 -13.24 -8.09 18.31
CA PRO A 90 -13.97 -7.12 19.13
C PRO A 90 -13.06 -6.20 19.95
N ASP A 91 -11.98 -6.76 20.52
CA ASP A 91 -10.96 -6.01 21.28
C ASP A 91 -9.60 -6.17 20.57
N PRO A 92 -9.25 -5.23 19.68
CA PRO A 92 -7.98 -5.26 18.94
C PRO A 92 -6.76 -5.24 19.86
N ASP A 93 -6.78 -4.51 20.96
CA ASP A 93 -5.62 -4.35 21.84
C ASP A 93 -5.32 -5.65 22.60
N ALA A 94 -6.33 -6.26 23.22
CA ALA A 94 -6.17 -7.55 23.89
C ALA A 94 -5.79 -8.66 22.88
N TYR A 95 -6.39 -8.65 21.71
CA TYR A 95 -6.05 -9.61 20.66
C TYR A 95 -4.60 -9.46 20.20
N LEU A 96 -4.14 -8.25 19.88
CA LEU A 96 -2.78 -7.99 19.41
C LEU A 96 -1.73 -8.41 20.43
N ARG A 97 -1.96 -8.13 21.72
CA ARG A 97 -1.05 -8.59 22.81
C ARG A 97 -0.90 -10.10 22.79
N ARG A 98 -2.01 -10.82 22.79
CA ARG A 98 -2.01 -12.29 22.74
C ARG A 98 -1.40 -12.83 21.44
N TYR A 99 -1.79 -12.29 20.28
CA TYR A 99 -1.37 -12.74 18.97
C TYR A 99 0.11 -12.53 18.72
N LEU A 100 0.67 -11.41 19.20
CA LEU A 100 2.08 -11.07 19.06
C LEU A 100 2.95 -11.57 20.21
N GLY A 101 2.34 -12.11 21.29
CA GLY A 101 3.05 -12.52 22.51
C GLY A 101 3.73 -11.34 23.22
N ARG A 102 3.06 -10.17 23.27
CA ARG A 102 3.63 -8.91 23.78
C ARG A 102 2.58 -8.11 24.55
N ASP A 103 2.84 -7.82 25.80
CA ASP A 103 1.93 -7.03 26.64
C ASP A 103 2.04 -5.51 26.42
N ASP A 104 3.12 -5.08 25.77
CA ASP A 104 3.48 -3.67 25.57
C ASP A 104 2.97 -3.08 24.23
N VAL A 105 2.03 -3.73 23.54
CA VAL A 105 1.53 -3.26 22.26
C VAL A 105 0.07 -2.86 22.31
N GLY A 106 -0.29 -1.90 21.45
CA GLY A 106 -1.66 -1.46 21.26
C GLY A 106 -1.87 -0.80 19.90
N LEU A 107 -3.14 -0.64 19.52
CA LEU A 107 -3.55 0.02 18.28
C LEU A 107 -3.67 1.53 18.52
N ALA A 108 -2.79 2.30 17.92
CA ALA A 108 -2.75 3.76 18.05
C ALA A 108 -3.16 4.45 16.74
N ARG A 109 -3.89 5.56 16.88
CA ARG A 109 -4.18 6.48 15.78
C ARG A 109 -2.98 7.37 15.51
N GLU A 110 -2.78 7.78 14.26
CA GLU A 110 -1.79 8.79 13.86
C GLU A 110 -2.10 10.13 14.54
N GLU A 111 -1.09 10.73 15.08
CA GLU A 111 -1.13 12.07 15.69
C GLU A 111 -0.11 12.97 15.00
N THR A 112 1.03 13.23 15.65
CA THR A 112 2.10 14.11 15.15
C THR A 112 3.08 13.40 14.22
N VAL A 113 3.26 12.08 14.41
CA VAL A 113 4.19 11.27 13.62
C VAL A 113 3.42 10.45 12.60
N SER A 114 3.67 10.72 11.32
CA SER A 114 3.00 10.02 10.23
C SER A 114 3.27 8.52 10.26
N HIS A 115 2.24 7.72 9.98
CA HIS A 115 2.37 6.27 9.81
C HIS A 115 2.83 5.86 8.41
N PHE A 116 2.86 6.75 7.43
CA PHE A 116 3.44 6.46 6.11
C PHE A 116 4.93 6.15 6.21
N ASP A 117 5.41 5.24 5.41
CA ASP A 117 6.85 4.99 5.29
C ASP A 117 7.55 6.15 4.58
N GLN A 118 6.92 6.68 3.55
CA GLN A 118 7.45 7.73 2.69
C GLN A 118 6.36 8.75 2.31
N LEU A 119 5.66 8.58 1.18
CA LEU A 119 4.65 9.49 0.67
C LEU A 119 3.23 8.92 0.78
N PRO A 120 2.21 9.78 0.69
CA PRO A 120 0.82 9.39 0.95
C PRO A 120 0.19 8.46 -0.08
N LEU A 121 0.68 8.46 -1.31
CA LEU A 121 0.15 7.61 -2.38
C LEU A 121 1.26 6.78 -3.03
N SER A 122 0.94 5.53 -3.32
CA SER A 122 1.76 4.62 -4.10
C SER A 122 0.96 4.13 -5.30
N VAL A 123 1.51 4.25 -6.51
CA VAL A 123 0.88 3.97 -7.78
C VAL A 123 1.69 2.93 -8.54
N LEU A 124 1.11 1.76 -8.77
CA LEU A 124 1.71 0.63 -9.48
C LEU A 124 0.98 0.40 -10.80
N THR A 125 1.70 0.05 -11.88
CA THR A 125 1.06 -0.32 -13.14
C THR A 125 0.90 -1.83 -13.31
N THR A 126 -0.08 -2.22 -14.14
CA THR A 126 -0.24 -3.61 -14.54
C THR A 126 0.96 -4.10 -15.35
N ALA A 127 1.56 -3.26 -16.19
CA ALA A 127 2.77 -3.62 -16.97
C ALA A 127 3.94 -4.00 -16.05
N THR A 128 4.19 -3.22 -15.00
CA THR A 128 5.25 -3.51 -14.02
C THR A 128 4.93 -4.76 -13.19
N LEU A 129 3.67 -4.92 -12.78
CA LEU A 129 3.23 -6.11 -12.05
C LEU A 129 3.37 -7.39 -12.88
N ASP A 130 3.02 -7.35 -14.17
CA ASP A 130 3.14 -8.48 -15.09
C ASP A 130 4.60 -8.84 -15.35
N TRP A 131 5.49 -7.84 -15.43
CA TRP A 131 6.92 -8.08 -15.50
C TRP A 131 7.43 -8.83 -14.27
N VAL A 132 7.01 -8.43 -13.04
CA VAL A 132 7.42 -9.16 -11.83
C VAL A 132 6.93 -10.61 -11.87
N ARG A 133 5.70 -10.84 -12.31
CA ARG A 133 5.14 -12.21 -12.47
C ARG A 133 5.98 -13.05 -13.42
N ALA A 134 6.37 -12.48 -14.56
CA ALA A 134 7.21 -13.15 -15.55
C ALA A 134 8.66 -13.39 -15.04
N ALA A 135 9.20 -12.48 -14.23
CA ALA A 135 10.57 -12.58 -13.71
C ALA A 135 10.75 -13.66 -12.63
N VAL A 136 9.66 -14.10 -11.99
CA VAL A 136 9.69 -15.12 -10.92
C VAL A 136 8.63 -16.21 -11.16
N PRO A 137 8.74 -17.00 -12.22
CA PRO A 137 7.76 -18.02 -12.56
C PRO A 137 7.59 -19.03 -11.42
N GLY A 138 6.35 -19.42 -11.15
CA GLY A 138 6.01 -20.35 -10.06
C GLY A 138 5.89 -19.70 -8.68
N VAL A 139 6.20 -18.40 -8.54
CA VAL A 139 5.96 -17.64 -7.31
C VAL A 139 4.65 -16.86 -7.43
N PRO A 140 3.71 -16.99 -6.47
CA PRO A 140 2.50 -16.16 -6.48
C PRO A 140 2.83 -14.68 -6.28
N VAL A 141 2.67 -13.88 -7.35
CA VAL A 141 2.86 -12.42 -7.32
C VAL A 141 1.52 -11.72 -7.43
N ASP A 142 1.19 -11.00 -6.38
CA ASP A 142 -0.03 -10.22 -6.24
C ASP A 142 0.34 -8.79 -5.84
N GLU A 143 -0.45 -7.79 -6.26
CA GLU A 143 -0.20 -6.38 -5.92
C GLU A 143 -0.15 -6.12 -4.42
N ARG A 144 -0.83 -6.93 -3.61
CA ARG A 144 -0.82 -6.82 -2.13
C ARG A 144 0.59 -6.86 -1.53
N ARG A 145 1.55 -7.54 -2.19
CA ARG A 145 2.95 -7.57 -1.75
C ARG A 145 3.63 -6.20 -1.78
N PHE A 146 3.19 -5.36 -2.69
CA PHE A 146 3.74 -4.01 -2.92
C PHE A 146 2.93 -2.94 -2.20
N ARG A 147 1.69 -3.27 -1.79
CA ARG A 147 0.81 -2.40 -1.01
C ARG A 147 0.54 -1.06 -1.70
N PRO A 148 0.25 -1.04 -3.00
CA PRO A 148 -0.08 0.20 -3.70
C PRO A 148 -1.42 0.75 -3.20
N ASN A 149 -1.62 2.06 -3.32
CA ASN A 149 -2.94 2.65 -3.15
C ASN A 149 -3.73 2.59 -4.46
N LEU A 150 -3.05 2.80 -5.59
CA LEU A 150 -3.67 2.76 -6.90
C LEU A 150 -2.92 1.76 -7.80
N VAL A 151 -3.66 0.91 -8.47
CA VAL A 151 -3.14 0.10 -9.57
C VAL A 151 -3.70 0.69 -10.86
N VAL A 152 -2.81 1.03 -11.79
CA VAL A 152 -3.17 1.60 -13.10
C VAL A 152 -3.05 0.51 -14.16
N ARG A 153 -4.15 0.21 -14.82
CA ARG A 153 -4.16 -0.61 -16.04
C ARG A 153 -3.60 0.21 -17.17
N THR A 154 -2.47 -0.20 -17.68
CA THR A 154 -1.81 0.42 -18.84
C THR A 154 -2.29 -0.20 -20.15
N PRO A 155 -2.16 0.51 -21.29
CA PRO A 155 -2.40 -0.05 -22.61
C PRO A 155 -1.53 -1.30 -22.87
N PRO A 156 -2.01 -2.24 -23.70
CA PRO A 156 -1.19 -3.38 -24.15
C PRO A 156 0.14 -2.92 -24.76
N GLY A 157 1.22 -3.63 -24.45
CA GLY A 157 2.56 -3.30 -24.95
C GLY A 157 3.28 -2.19 -24.18
N THR A 158 2.69 -1.63 -23.15
CA THR A 158 3.38 -0.69 -22.25
C THR A 158 4.58 -1.39 -21.62
N ARG A 159 5.76 -0.72 -21.65
CA ARG A 159 6.96 -1.26 -21.01
C ARG A 159 6.83 -1.33 -19.49
N PRO A 160 7.48 -2.29 -18.83
CA PRO A 160 7.56 -2.30 -17.37
C PRO A 160 8.32 -1.05 -16.86
N PHE A 161 8.09 -0.69 -15.61
CA PHE A 161 8.68 0.48 -14.94
C PHE A 161 8.38 1.81 -15.66
N THR A 162 7.27 1.87 -16.40
CA THR A 162 6.82 3.09 -17.07
C THR A 162 6.51 4.22 -16.07
N GLU A 163 6.29 3.87 -14.81
CA GLU A 163 6.09 4.82 -13.70
C GLU A 163 7.27 5.79 -13.53
N ASP A 164 8.47 5.40 -13.95
CA ASP A 164 9.65 6.25 -13.88
C ASP A 164 9.55 7.48 -14.81
N ASP A 165 8.85 7.34 -15.93
CA ASP A 165 8.63 8.45 -16.86
C ASP A 165 7.70 9.53 -16.29
N TRP A 166 6.98 9.20 -15.23
CA TRP A 166 6.05 10.12 -14.60
C TRP A 166 6.71 10.99 -13.53
N LEU A 167 7.90 10.61 -13.07
CA LEU A 167 8.59 11.32 -11.98
C LEU A 167 8.81 12.79 -12.33
N GLY A 168 8.50 13.66 -11.39
CA GLY A 168 8.52 15.12 -11.56
C GLY A 168 7.34 15.66 -12.39
N ARG A 169 6.35 14.82 -12.72
CA ARG A 169 5.19 15.23 -13.51
C ARG A 169 3.91 15.11 -12.70
N THR A 170 2.91 15.86 -13.12
CA THR A 170 1.56 15.83 -12.55
C THR A 170 0.63 15.02 -13.45
N ALA A 171 -0.25 14.22 -12.84
CA ALA A 171 -1.33 13.55 -13.54
C ALA A 171 -2.67 13.92 -12.94
N ARG A 172 -3.70 13.92 -13.80
CA ARG A 172 -5.11 14.00 -13.42
C ARG A 172 -5.70 12.59 -13.42
N ILE A 173 -6.41 12.26 -12.34
CA ILE A 173 -7.12 11.00 -12.16
C ILE A 173 -8.61 11.33 -12.05
N GLY A 174 -9.44 10.73 -12.93
CA GLY A 174 -10.85 11.12 -13.04
C GLY A 174 -11.00 12.59 -13.42
N ASP A 175 -11.96 13.26 -12.80
CA ASP A 175 -12.31 14.65 -13.16
C ASP A 175 -11.51 15.70 -12.38
N THR A 176 -11.24 15.46 -11.12
CA THR A 176 -10.72 16.49 -10.19
C THR A 176 -9.38 16.16 -9.54
N LEU A 177 -9.13 14.91 -9.16
CA LEU A 177 -7.93 14.52 -8.43
C LEU A 177 -6.67 14.80 -9.27
N ARG A 178 -5.70 15.55 -8.70
CA ARG A 178 -4.38 15.76 -9.28
C ARG A 178 -3.30 15.30 -8.33
N VAL A 179 -2.36 14.54 -8.83
CA VAL A 179 -1.23 14.00 -8.08
C VAL A 179 0.08 14.35 -8.77
N GLU A 180 1.12 14.63 -8.01
CA GLU A 180 2.49 14.79 -8.49
C GLU A 180 3.29 13.54 -8.14
N PHE A 181 3.91 12.90 -9.13
CA PHE A 181 4.81 11.77 -8.92
C PHE A 181 6.19 12.27 -8.55
N VAL A 182 6.62 11.95 -7.33
CA VAL A 182 7.82 12.55 -6.73
C VAL A 182 9.05 11.66 -6.92
N ARG A 183 8.90 10.35 -6.70
CA ARG A 183 10.01 9.39 -6.77
C ARG A 183 9.52 7.96 -6.85
N SER A 184 10.38 7.04 -7.30
CA SER A 184 10.14 5.60 -7.22
C SER A 184 10.21 5.12 -5.76
N SER A 185 9.45 4.08 -5.45
CA SER A 185 9.40 3.47 -4.13
C SER A 185 10.51 2.43 -3.97
N GLU A 186 11.39 2.62 -3.00
CA GLU A 186 12.34 1.59 -2.61
C GLU A 186 11.63 0.42 -1.93
N ARG A 187 11.89 -0.79 -2.44
CA ARG A 187 11.33 -2.03 -1.91
C ARG A 187 12.25 -2.65 -0.87
N CYS A 188 11.65 -3.20 0.15
CA CYS A 188 12.38 -3.82 1.25
C CYS A 188 11.89 -5.26 1.48
N VAL A 189 12.44 -5.92 2.49
CA VAL A 189 12.11 -7.30 2.86
C VAL A 189 10.61 -7.57 3.05
N MET A 190 9.81 -6.54 3.34
CA MET A 190 8.34 -6.66 3.43
C MET A 190 7.71 -7.25 2.17
N THR A 191 8.30 -7.00 0.99
CA THR A 191 7.86 -7.57 -0.30
C THR A 191 7.95 -9.10 -0.33
N ASN A 192 8.89 -9.66 0.42
CA ASN A 192 9.15 -11.10 0.48
C ASN A 192 8.31 -11.82 1.54
N GLU A 193 7.82 -11.08 2.55
CA GLU A 193 7.15 -11.68 3.70
C GLU A 193 5.87 -12.43 3.30
N ALA A 194 5.61 -13.51 4.03
CA ALA A 194 4.34 -14.22 3.92
C ALA A 194 3.21 -13.30 4.39
N GLN A 195 2.09 -13.31 3.69
CA GLN A 195 0.90 -12.55 4.03
C GLN A 195 -0.35 -13.25 3.53
N GLN A 196 -1.32 -13.46 4.40
CA GLN A 196 -2.55 -14.16 4.05
C GLN A 196 -2.27 -15.49 3.31
N ASP A 197 -2.73 -15.60 2.05
CA ASP A 197 -2.56 -16.73 1.15
C ASP A 197 -1.24 -16.71 0.34
N LEU A 198 -0.42 -15.67 0.49
CA LEU A 198 0.83 -15.50 -0.26
C LEU A 198 2.02 -16.01 0.57
N PRO A 199 2.75 -17.03 0.11
CA PRO A 199 3.90 -17.59 0.84
C PRO A 199 5.09 -16.62 0.84
N HIS A 200 6.00 -16.79 1.79
CA HIS A 200 7.29 -16.09 1.79
C HIS A 200 8.09 -16.42 0.53
N SER A 201 8.66 -15.39 -0.14
CA SER A 201 9.56 -15.61 -1.28
C SER A 201 10.61 -14.50 -1.39
N PRO A 202 11.90 -14.80 -1.23
CA PRO A 202 12.98 -13.84 -1.43
C PRO A 202 13.26 -13.55 -2.90
N LEU A 203 12.66 -14.32 -3.82
CA LEU A 203 12.91 -14.20 -5.26
C LEU A 203 12.36 -12.90 -5.83
N ILE A 204 11.23 -12.40 -5.28
CA ILE A 204 10.56 -11.20 -5.77
C ILE A 204 11.45 -9.97 -5.60
N LEU A 205 11.90 -9.69 -4.37
CA LEU A 205 12.78 -8.54 -4.13
C LEU A 205 14.12 -8.68 -4.86
N ARG A 206 14.65 -9.91 -4.96
CA ARG A 206 15.88 -10.18 -5.70
C ARG A 206 15.75 -9.87 -7.20
N ALA A 207 14.62 -10.24 -7.82
CA ALA A 207 14.36 -9.93 -9.23
C ALA A 207 14.27 -8.42 -9.44
N ILE A 208 13.51 -7.72 -8.60
CA ILE A 208 13.36 -6.25 -8.68
C ILE A 208 14.72 -5.56 -8.45
N ALA A 209 15.51 -6.02 -7.47
CA ALA A 209 16.82 -5.43 -7.17
C ALA A 209 17.80 -5.56 -8.34
N ARG A 210 17.79 -6.70 -9.04
CA ARG A 210 18.67 -6.94 -10.19
C ARG A 210 18.30 -6.13 -11.43
N ALA A 211 17.00 -5.94 -11.65
CA ALA A 211 16.51 -5.29 -12.86
C ALA A 211 16.29 -3.79 -12.69
N HIS A 212 16.02 -3.32 -11.47
CA HIS A 212 15.57 -1.96 -11.23
C HIS A 212 15.97 -1.43 -9.83
N ASP A 213 17.17 -1.73 -9.35
CA ASP A 213 17.76 -1.21 -8.12
C ASP A 213 16.85 -1.29 -6.88
N ALA A 214 16.10 -2.39 -6.75
CA ALA A 214 15.09 -2.59 -5.71
C ALA A 214 13.99 -1.50 -5.68
N ARG A 215 13.70 -0.85 -6.78
CA ARG A 215 12.64 0.16 -6.92
C ARG A 215 11.46 -0.42 -7.69
N LEU A 216 10.27 -0.01 -7.28
CA LEU A 216 9.02 -0.40 -7.93
C LEU A 216 7.96 0.62 -7.55
N ASP A 217 6.96 0.84 -8.43
CA ASP A 217 5.90 1.82 -8.24
C ASP A 217 6.38 3.28 -8.07
N ALA A 218 5.53 4.23 -8.40
CA ALA A 218 5.77 5.64 -8.17
C ALA A 218 5.05 6.10 -6.89
N LEU A 219 5.75 6.89 -6.09
CA LEU A 219 5.20 7.59 -4.94
C LEU A 219 4.77 8.99 -5.33
N ALA A 220 3.58 9.38 -4.88
CA ALA A 220 2.98 10.65 -5.24
C ALA A 220 2.46 11.44 -4.03
N THR A 221 2.41 12.76 -4.20
CA THR A 221 1.71 13.71 -3.34
C THR A 221 0.43 14.18 -4.01
N VAL A 222 -0.51 14.67 -3.20
CA VAL A 222 -1.78 15.20 -3.70
C VAL A 222 -1.67 16.69 -3.93
N VAL A 223 -1.87 17.11 -5.18
CA VAL A 223 -1.87 18.52 -5.59
C VAL A 223 -3.28 19.11 -5.46
N THR A 224 -4.29 18.39 -5.97
CA THR A 224 -5.69 18.78 -5.84
C THR A 224 -6.47 17.58 -5.32
N PRO A 225 -7.09 17.70 -4.14
CA PRO A 225 -7.97 16.64 -3.60
C PRO A 225 -9.16 16.35 -4.51
N GLY A 226 -9.67 15.12 -4.42
CA GLY A 226 -10.87 14.69 -5.14
C GLY A 226 -11.09 13.19 -5.00
N PRO A 227 -12.23 12.69 -5.48
CA PRO A 227 -12.53 11.27 -5.48
C PRO A 227 -11.67 10.51 -6.50
N VAL A 228 -11.49 9.22 -6.23
CA VAL A 228 -10.95 8.24 -7.18
C VAL A 228 -11.89 7.04 -7.25
N ASN A 229 -12.18 6.59 -8.48
CA ASN A 229 -13.00 5.41 -8.73
C ASN A 229 -12.23 4.39 -9.57
N THR A 230 -12.56 3.12 -9.39
CA THR A 230 -12.17 2.09 -10.37
C THR A 230 -12.74 2.47 -11.74
N GLY A 231 -11.91 2.45 -12.78
CA GLY A 231 -12.26 2.85 -14.15
C GLY A 231 -11.91 4.31 -14.48
N ASP A 232 -11.58 5.14 -13.51
CA ASP A 232 -11.16 6.52 -13.77
C ASP A 232 -9.94 6.58 -14.69
N ALA A 233 -9.97 7.48 -15.66
CA ALA A 233 -8.85 7.70 -16.57
C ALA A 233 -7.71 8.44 -15.86
N VAL A 234 -6.49 8.00 -16.12
CA VAL A 234 -5.25 8.68 -15.70
C VAL A 234 -4.64 9.37 -16.92
N ARG A 235 -4.43 10.67 -16.83
CA ARG A 235 -3.89 11.50 -17.91
C ARG A 235 -2.82 12.45 -17.39
N PRO A 236 -1.80 12.81 -18.20
CA PRO A 236 -0.93 13.93 -17.88
C PRO A 236 -1.75 15.20 -17.61
N ALA A 237 -1.36 16.01 -16.64
CA ALA A 237 -2.04 17.25 -16.27
C ALA A 237 -1.21 18.48 -16.65
#